data_3d0e342eca13dce9d79ce6e712f39864
#
_entry.id   3d0e342eca13dce9d79ce6e712f39864
#
_cell.length_a   1.000
_cell.length_b   1.000
_cell.length_c   1.000
_cell.angle_alpha   90.00
_cell.angle_beta   90.00
_cell.angle_gamma   90.00
#
_symmetry.space_group_name_H-M   'P 1'
#
loop_
_entity.id
_entity.type
_entity.pdbx_description
1 polymer ?
#
loop_
_entity_poly.entity_id
_entity_poly.type
_entity_poly.pdbx_seq_one_letter_code
_entity_poly.pdbx_strand_id
1 'polypeptide(L)'
;GIPAGFSLLLLSIPYGMTTNYVAMYAKQIGIQASTGFFFTFMALGMAVSRLFSGRLVDRGMVTQVIEAGLYLVCFCFFGLSSCGWLTTWSLQWTTYFLFTIALLLGIGFGTMFPAYNTLFVNLAPNNQRGTATSTYLTSWDVGIGAGMLLGGYIAEIATFKMAYLFGAALTVISLFYFRSKVAPHFHQHKLR
;
A
#
# COMPACT_ATOMS: atom_id res chain seq x y z
N GLY A 1 17.67 3.59 -9.03
CA GLY A 1 16.77 3.50 -7.86
C GLY A 1 15.74 4.62 -7.72
N ILE A 2 16.00 5.83 -8.28
CA ILE A 2 15.11 7.00 -8.09
C ILE A 2 13.68 6.75 -8.57
N PRO A 3 13.41 6.19 -9.77
CA PRO A 3 12.03 5.93 -10.19
C PRO A 3 11.30 4.96 -9.26
N ALA A 4 11.97 3.89 -8.83
CA ALA A 4 11.39 2.92 -7.89
C ALA A 4 11.10 3.56 -6.53
N GLY A 5 12.00 4.42 -6.03
CA GLY A 5 11.81 5.16 -4.78
C GLY A 5 10.60 6.08 -4.82
N PHE A 6 10.41 6.79 -5.91
CA PHE A 6 9.25 7.67 -6.07
C PHE A 6 7.92 6.91 -6.13
N SER A 7 7.88 5.79 -6.87
CA SER A 7 6.69 4.93 -6.89
C SER A 7 6.35 4.38 -5.51
N LEU A 8 7.36 3.92 -4.76
CA LEU A 8 7.18 3.40 -3.42
C LEU A 8 6.74 4.49 -2.43
N LEU A 9 7.29 5.70 -2.55
CA LEU A 9 6.89 6.85 -1.73
C LEU A 9 5.40 7.16 -1.91
N LEU A 10 4.93 7.24 -3.16
CA LEU A 10 3.52 7.47 -3.47
C LEU A 10 2.60 6.40 -2.87
N LEU A 11 3.05 5.15 -2.86
CA LEU A 11 2.31 4.02 -2.29
C LEU A 11 2.31 4.03 -0.76
N SER A 12 3.39 4.46 -0.14
CA SER A 12 3.54 4.46 1.33
C SER A 12 2.75 5.58 2.01
N ILE A 13 2.39 6.65 1.30
CA ILE A 13 1.52 7.72 1.83
C ILE A 13 0.17 7.16 2.29
N PRO A 14 -0.64 6.49 1.45
CA PRO A 14 -1.91 5.93 1.90
C PRO A 14 -1.76 4.80 2.93
N TYR A 15 -0.64 4.08 2.94
CA TYR A 15 -0.34 3.14 4.02
C TYR A 15 -0.18 3.86 5.37
N GLY A 16 0.58 4.95 5.41
CA GLY A 16 0.75 5.77 6.61
C GLY A 16 -0.55 6.38 7.10
N MET A 17 -1.43 6.82 6.20
CA MET A 17 -2.79 7.27 6.53
C MET A 17 -3.60 6.14 7.18
N THR A 18 -3.55 4.94 6.65
CA THR A 18 -4.33 3.79 7.14
C THR A 18 -3.86 3.37 8.53
N THR A 19 -2.57 3.22 8.75
CA THR A 19 -2.05 2.80 10.06
C THR A 19 -2.33 3.79 11.18
N ASN A 20 -2.50 5.07 10.86
CA ASN A 20 -2.73 6.11 11.86
C ASN A 20 -4.20 6.50 12.02
N TYR A 21 -5.02 6.44 10.97
CA TYR A 21 -6.36 7.04 10.99
C TYR A 21 -7.51 6.08 10.70
N VAL A 22 -7.27 4.82 10.32
CA VAL A 22 -8.37 3.90 10.02
C VAL A 22 -9.30 3.66 11.21
N ALA A 23 -8.76 3.62 12.42
CA ALA A 23 -9.54 3.46 13.64
C ALA A 23 -10.48 4.66 13.88
N MET A 24 -9.98 5.87 13.66
CA MET A 24 -10.76 7.10 13.77
C MET A 24 -11.84 7.17 12.68
N TYR A 25 -11.48 6.81 11.47
CA TYR A 25 -12.41 6.74 10.34
C TYR A 25 -13.54 5.75 10.59
N ALA A 26 -13.23 4.53 11.04
CA ALA A 26 -14.23 3.52 11.37
C ALA A 26 -15.21 4.01 12.43
N LYS A 27 -14.73 4.66 13.49
CA LYS A 27 -15.59 5.26 14.52
C LYS A 27 -16.47 6.38 13.95
N GLN A 28 -15.91 7.25 13.11
CA GLN A 28 -16.63 8.38 12.53
C GLN A 28 -17.81 7.91 11.65
N ILE A 29 -17.66 6.81 10.93
CA ILE A 29 -18.72 6.23 10.10
C ILE A 29 -19.68 5.32 10.89
N GLY A 30 -19.49 5.17 12.20
CA GLY A 30 -20.40 4.47 13.10
C GLY A 30 -20.12 2.98 13.30
N ILE A 31 -18.95 2.47 12.87
CA ILE A 31 -18.57 1.07 13.11
C ILE A 31 -18.19 0.89 14.56
N GLN A 32 -18.96 0.03 15.26
CA GLN A 32 -18.79 -0.23 16.70
C GLN A 32 -17.86 -1.43 16.97
N ALA A 33 -17.54 -2.23 15.97
CA ALA A 33 -16.60 -3.34 16.12
C ALA A 33 -15.21 -2.82 16.53
N SER A 34 -14.46 -3.65 17.27
CA SER A 34 -13.10 -3.29 17.66
C SER A 34 -12.23 -3.07 16.42
N THR A 35 -11.70 -1.87 16.27
CA THR A 35 -10.83 -1.49 15.15
C THR A 35 -9.49 -2.22 15.17
N GLY A 36 -9.12 -2.81 16.31
CA GLY A 36 -7.96 -3.70 16.41
C GLY A 36 -8.05 -4.92 15.47
N PHE A 37 -9.26 -5.40 15.21
CA PHE A 37 -9.47 -6.48 14.23
C PHE A 37 -9.08 -6.09 12.80
N PHE A 38 -9.17 -4.82 12.44
CA PHE A 38 -8.67 -4.35 11.15
C PHE A 38 -7.19 -4.70 10.97
N PHE A 39 -6.37 -4.38 11.96
CA PHE A 39 -4.94 -4.68 11.92
C PHE A 39 -4.65 -6.18 12.03
N THR A 40 -5.47 -6.94 12.77
CA THR A 40 -5.37 -8.40 12.82
C THR A 40 -5.59 -9.02 11.44
N PHE A 41 -6.65 -8.64 10.74
CA PHE A 41 -6.92 -9.12 9.39
C PHE A 41 -5.85 -8.67 8.39
N MET A 42 -5.36 -7.44 8.51
CA MET A 42 -4.26 -6.95 7.69
C MET A 42 -2.98 -7.75 7.93
N ALA A 43 -2.65 -8.07 9.18
CA ALA A 43 -1.51 -8.92 9.52
C ALA A 43 -1.65 -10.35 8.98
N LEU A 44 -2.84 -10.93 9.06
CA LEU A 44 -3.14 -12.24 8.46
C LEU A 44 -2.95 -12.22 6.94
N GLY A 45 -3.42 -11.18 6.27
CA GLY A 45 -3.22 -10.99 4.84
C GLY A 45 -1.74 -10.91 4.47
N MET A 46 -0.95 -10.16 5.24
CA MET A 46 0.51 -10.09 5.06
C MET A 46 1.19 -11.45 5.25
N ALA A 47 0.79 -12.21 6.27
CA ALA A 47 1.35 -13.53 6.54
C ALA A 47 1.04 -14.51 5.40
N VAL A 48 -0.21 -14.56 4.96
CA VAL A 48 -0.66 -15.43 3.85
C VAL A 48 0.05 -15.08 2.55
N SER A 49 0.19 -13.78 2.24
CA SER A 49 0.82 -13.34 1.01
C SER A 49 2.28 -13.76 0.89
N ARG A 50 3.01 -13.83 2.01
CA ARG A 50 4.41 -14.25 2.03
C ARG A 50 4.62 -15.71 1.60
N LEU A 51 3.61 -16.56 1.77
CA LEU A 51 3.67 -17.96 1.33
C LEU A 51 3.74 -18.09 -0.21
N PHE A 52 3.19 -17.13 -0.93
CA PHE A 52 3.08 -17.16 -2.39
C PHE A 52 4.03 -16.18 -3.08
N SER A 53 4.16 -14.96 -2.54
CA SER A 53 4.92 -13.89 -3.19
C SER A 53 6.41 -14.22 -3.30
N GLY A 54 7.00 -14.83 -2.30
CA GLY A 54 8.41 -15.22 -2.33
C GLY A 54 8.75 -16.11 -3.55
N ARG A 55 7.94 -17.14 -3.78
CA ARG A 55 8.13 -18.06 -4.91
C ARG A 55 8.04 -17.37 -6.27
N LEU A 56 7.14 -16.38 -6.41
CA LEU A 56 6.97 -15.63 -7.66
C LEU A 56 8.14 -14.67 -7.88
N VAL A 57 8.61 -14.02 -6.83
CA VAL A 57 9.79 -13.14 -6.86
C VAL A 57 11.04 -13.93 -7.21
N ASP A 58 11.23 -15.11 -6.62
CA ASP A 58 12.36 -16.00 -6.88
C ASP A 58 12.37 -16.51 -8.34
N ARG A 59 11.21 -16.60 -8.99
CA ARG A 59 11.06 -16.91 -10.41
C ARG A 59 11.34 -15.72 -11.33
N GLY A 60 11.75 -14.57 -10.79
CA GLY A 60 12.04 -13.36 -11.56
C GLY A 60 10.82 -12.51 -11.93
N MET A 61 9.64 -12.82 -11.40
CA MET A 61 8.38 -12.11 -11.68
C MET A 61 8.19 -10.86 -10.80
N VAL A 62 9.27 -10.14 -10.49
CA VAL A 62 9.27 -9.02 -9.53
C VAL A 62 8.30 -7.91 -9.93
N THR A 63 8.35 -7.48 -11.18
CA THR A 63 7.50 -6.38 -11.68
C THR A 63 6.03 -6.76 -11.74
N GLN A 64 5.71 -8.00 -12.16
CA GLN A 64 4.34 -8.51 -12.21
C GLN A 64 3.72 -8.62 -10.81
N VAL A 65 4.51 -9.05 -9.83
CA VAL A 65 4.10 -9.15 -8.42
C VAL A 65 3.78 -7.76 -7.86
N ILE A 66 4.62 -6.77 -8.14
CA ILE A 66 4.38 -5.39 -7.72
C ILE A 66 3.14 -4.81 -8.40
N GLU A 67 2.98 -5.00 -9.71
CA GLU A 67 1.79 -4.53 -10.43
C GLU A 67 0.51 -5.13 -9.87
N ALA A 68 0.47 -6.44 -9.65
CA ALA A 68 -0.70 -7.10 -9.07
C ALA A 68 -1.04 -6.56 -7.68
N GLY A 69 -0.02 -6.34 -6.84
CA GLY A 69 -0.19 -5.71 -5.55
C GLY A 69 -0.71 -4.28 -5.63
N LEU A 70 -0.21 -3.47 -6.57
CA LEU A 70 -0.68 -2.10 -6.80
C LEU A 70 -2.16 -2.06 -7.23
N TYR A 71 -2.59 -2.94 -8.13
CA TYR A 71 -4.01 -3.06 -8.50
C TYR A 71 -4.88 -3.40 -7.31
N LEU A 72 -4.46 -4.38 -6.51
CA LEU A 72 -5.22 -4.80 -5.32
C LEU A 72 -5.32 -3.69 -4.29
N VAL A 73 -4.24 -3.00 -3.99
CA VAL A 73 -4.19 -1.90 -3.03
C VAL A 73 -5.00 -0.69 -3.53
N CYS A 74 -4.95 -0.39 -4.81
CA CYS A 74 -5.78 0.64 -5.43
C CYS A 74 -7.28 0.36 -5.23
N PHE A 75 -7.72 -0.87 -5.52
CA PHE A 75 -9.08 -1.32 -5.26
C PHE A 75 -9.45 -1.17 -3.77
N CYS A 76 -8.57 -1.54 -2.87
CA CYS A 76 -8.80 -1.45 -1.43
C CYS A 76 -8.98 0.00 -0.95
N PHE A 77 -8.18 0.96 -1.44
CA PHE A 77 -8.32 2.35 -1.04
C PHE A 77 -9.58 3.01 -1.60
N PHE A 78 -10.02 2.67 -2.80
CA PHE A 78 -11.33 3.05 -3.29
C PHE A 78 -12.45 2.44 -2.43
N GLY A 79 -12.31 1.18 -2.03
CA GLY A 79 -13.22 0.51 -1.10
C GLY A 79 -13.29 1.20 0.26
N LEU A 80 -12.16 1.56 0.85
CA LEU A 80 -12.11 2.33 2.11
C LEU A 80 -12.81 3.68 1.98
N SER A 81 -12.58 4.41 0.90
CA SER A 81 -13.25 5.67 0.63
C SER A 81 -14.77 5.50 0.52
N SER A 82 -15.25 4.40 -0.02
CA SER A 82 -16.69 4.12 -0.18
C SER A 82 -17.38 3.64 1.10
N CYS A 83 -16.65 3.23 2.14
CA CYS A 83 -17.24 2.72 3.37
C CYS A 83 -18.21 3.72 4.03
N GLY A 84 -17.89 5.00 4.03
CA GLY A 84 -18.77 6.03 4.58
C GLY A 84 -20.13 6.12 3.89
N TRP A 85 -20.18 5.84 2.58
CA TRP A 85 -21.43 5.77 1.83
C TRP A 85 -22.16 4.43 2.07
N LEU A 86 -21.43 3.34 2.14
CA LEU A 86 -21.99 2.01 2.37
C LEU A 86 -22.70 1.89 3.73
N THR A 87 -22.27 2.63 4.75
CA THR A 87 -22.94 2.64 6.06
C THR A 87 -24.37 3.20 6.00
N THR A 88 -24.71 3.99 5.00
CA THR A 88 -26.09 4.46 4.78
C THR A 88 -27.04 3.34 4.37
N TRP A 89 -26.52 2.25 3.82
CA TRP A 89 -27.29 1.09 3.39
C TRP A 89 -27.35 0.03 4.48
N SER A 90 -26.22 -0.35 5.06
CA SER A 90 -26.13 -1.32 6.16
C SER A 90 -24.81 -1.20 6.88
N LEU A 91 -24.88 -0.91 8.18
CA LEU A 91 -23.69 -0.84 9.03
C LEU A 91 -23.01 -2.23 9.18
N GLN A 92 -23.79 -3.30 9.28
CA GLN A 92 -23.26 -4.65 9.44
C GLN A 92 -22.48 -5.13 8.21
N TRP A 93 -23.03 -4.94 7.01
CA TRP A 93 -22.35 -5.29 5.77
C TRP A 93 -21.11 -4.42 5.53
N THR A 94 -21.18 -3.15 5.89
CA THR A 94 -19.99 -2.25 5.82
C THR A 94 -18.89 -2.71 6.75
N THR A 95 -19.21 -3.19 7.94
CA THR A 95 -18.24 -3.74 8.88
C THR A 95 -17.52 -4.97 8.30
N TYR A 96 -18.26 -5.91 7.73
CA TYR A 96 -17.66 -7.08 7.05
C TYR A 96 -16.81 -6.66 5.85
N PHE A 97 -17.27 -5.70 5.08
CA PHE A 97 -16.52 -5.15 3.94
C PHE A 97 -15.21 -4.49 4.39
N LEU A 98 -15.24 -3.71 5.46
CA LEU A 98 -14.03 -3.08 6.03
C LEU A 98 -12.98 -4.12 6.42
N PHE A 99 -13.38 -5.18 7.10
CA PHE A 99 -12.44 -6.24 7.49
C PHE A 99 -11.94 -7.07 6.31
N THR A 100 -12.78 -7.28 5.31
CA THR A 100 -12.34 -7.91 4.05
C THR A 100 -11.30 -7.05 3.34
N ILE A 101 -11.50 -5.74 3.29
CA ILE A 101 -10.51 -4.80 2.75
C ILE A 101 -9.22 -4.83 3.54
N ALA A 102 -9.27 -4.93 4.87
CA ALA A 102 -8.09 -5.07 5.70
C ALA A 102 -7.25 -6.29 5.32
N LEU A 103 -7.90 -7.44 5.13
CA LEU A 103 -7.25 -8.67 4.67
C LEU A 103 -6.60 -8.49 3.29
N LEU A 104 -7.33 -7.90 2.34
CA LEU A 104 -6.84 -7.65 0.99
C LEU A 104 -5.70 -6.63 0.95
N LEU A 105 -5.75 -5.58 1.77
CA LEU A 105 -4.63 -4.64 1.95
C LEU A 105 -3.39 -5.35 2.47
N GLY A 106 -3.56 -6.23 3.45
CA GLY A 106 -2.48 -7.07 3.98
C GLY A 106 -1.85 -7.93 2.90
N ILE A 107 -2.65 -8.57 2.05
CA ILE A 107 -2.17 -9.37 0.91
C ILE A 107 -1.40 -8.47 -0.08
N GLY A 108 -1.96 -7.32 -0.43
CA GLY A 108 -1.33 -6.39 -1.37
C GLY A 108 0.02 -5.88 -0.87
N PHE A 109 0.07 -5.30 0.31
CA PHE A 109 1.32 -4.78 0.89
C PHE A 109 2.31 -5.90 1.23
N GLY A 110 1.84 -7.02 1.78
CA GLY A 110 2.69 -8.17 2.10
C GLY A 110 3.35 -8.78 0.87
N THR A 111 2.70 -8.69 -0.29
CA THR A 111 3.25 -9.12 -1.58
C THR A 111 4.26 -8.12 -2.13
N MET A 112 3.94 -6.82 -2.05
CA MET A 112 4.75 -5.77 -2.65
C MET A 112 6.04 -5.46 -1.88
N PHE A 113 6.03 -5.48 -0.54
CA PHE A 113 7.19 -5.11 0.26
C PHE A 113 8.46 -5.91 -0.10
N PRO A 114 8.44 -7.26 -0.07
CA PRO A 114 9.61 -8.03 -0.44
C PRO A 114 9.96 -7.85 -1.93
N ALA A 115 8.97 -7.70 -2.80
CA ALA A 115 9.19 -7.50 -4.23
C ALA A 115 9.89 -6.16 -4.53
N TYR A 116 9.49 -5.07 -3.89
CA TYR A 116 10.19 -3.77 -4.01
C TYR A 116 11.62 -3.85 -3.47
N ASN A 117 11.83 -4.48 -2.31
CA ASN A 117 13.18 -4.65 -1.79
C ASN A 117 14.07 -5.42 -2.79
N THR A 118 13.56 -6.50 -3.35
CA THR A 118 14.26 -7.27 -4.39
C THR A 118 14.53 -6.43 -5.63
N LEU A 119 13.58 -5.61 -6.06
CA LEU A 119 13.74 -4.69 -7.19
C LEU A 119 14.92 -3.72 -6.95
N PHE A 120 14.97 -3.10 -5.78
CA PHE A 120 16.06 -2.18 -5.43
C PHE A 120 17.41 -2.88 -5.38
N VAL A 121 17.48 -4.04 -4.75
CA VAL A 121 18.71 -4.83 -4.63
C VAL A 121 19.20 -5.31 -6.00
N ASN A 122 18.30 -5.69 -6.91
CA ASN A 122 18.65 -6.16 -8.25
C ASN A 122 19.12 -5.02 -9.18
N LEU A 123 18.80 -3.77 -8.88
CA LEU A 123 19.31 -2.59 -9.58
C LEU A 123 20.68 -2.13 -9.07
N ALA A 124 21.16 -2.69 -7.96
CA ALA A 124 22.39 -2.26 -7.32
C ALA A 124 23.53 -3.27 -7.51
N PRO A 125 24.77 -2.80 -7.74
CA PRO A 125 25.94 -3.66 -7.70
C PRO A 125 26.16 -4.26 -6.31
N ASN A 126 26.94 -5.35 -6.22
CA ASN A 126 27.11 -6.11 -4.99
C ASN A 126 27.59 -5.28 -3.80
N ASN A 127 28.46 -4.31 -4.04
CA ASN A 127 29.03 -3.42 -3.02
C ASN A 127 28.08 -2.30 -2.60
N GLN A 128 26.90 -2.14 -3.24
CA GLN A 128 25.92 -1.07 -2.95
C GLN A 128 24.55 -1.60 -2.54
N ARG A 129 24.43 -2.89 -2.22
CA ARG A 129 23.16 -3.49 -1.79
C ARG A 129 22.61 -2.86 -0.50
N GLY A 130 23.48 -2.55 0.44
CA GLY A 130 23.10 -1.85 1.67
C GLY A 130 22.50 -0.47 1.38
N THR A 131 23.10 0.29 0.47
CA THR A 131 22.59 1.60 0.02
C THR A 131 21.23 1.45 -0.68
N ALA A 132 21.04 0.40 -1.50
CA ALA A 132 19.77 0.11 -2.15
C ALA A 132 18.66 -0.17 -1.13
N THR A 133 18.93 -1.01 -0.13
CA THR A 133 17.99 -1.29 0.94
C THR A 133 17.69 -0.04 1.77
N SER A 134 18.69 0.77 2.08
CA SER A 134 18.47 2.06 2.78
C SER A 134 17.58 3.00 1.97
N THR A 135 17.79 3.09 0.65
CA THR A 135 16.94 3.91 -0.23
C THR A 135 15.49 3.42 -0.25
N TYR A 136 15.30 2.10 -0.29
CA TYR A 136 13.99 1.48 -0.17
C TYR A 136 13.31 1.87 1.14
N LEU A 137 13.99 1.68 2.29
CA LEU A 137 13.44 2.00 3.61
C LEU A 137 13.16 3.50 3.77
N THR A 138 14.08 4.36 3.32
CA THR A 138 13.89 5.82 3.39
C THR A 138 12.67 6.26 2.57
N SER A 139 12.50 5.75 1.35
CA SER A 139 11.33 6.07 0.53
C SER A 139 10.03 5.65 1.22
N TRP A 140 10.06 4.50 1.88
CA TRP A 140 8.93 3.97 2.64
C TRP A 140 8.61 4.84 3.85
N ASP A 141 9.60 5.14 4.70
CA ASP A 141 9.41 5.89 5.94
C ASP A 141 9.00 7.34 5.69
N VAL A 142 9.61 7.99 4.70
CA VAL A 142 9.22 9.36 4.29
C VAL A 142 7.77 9.39 3.80
N GLY A 143 7.36 8.38 3.02
CA GLY A 143 5.97 8.28 2.58
C GLY A 143 4.99 8.06 3.72
N ILE A 144 5.30 7.20 4.69
CA ILE A 144 4.48 7.00 5.91
C ILE A 144 4.34 8.33 6.67
N GLY A 145 5.44 9.04 6.91
CA GLY A 145 5.42 10.33 7.59
C GLY A 145 4.59 11.37 6.85
N ALA A 146 4.75 11.46 5.53
CA ALA A 146 3.92 12.31 4.69
C ALA A 146 2.42 11.93 4.78
N GLY A 147 2.13 10.63 4.80
CA GLY A 147 0.76 10.10 4.95
C GLY A 147 0.10 10.49 6.28
N MET A 148 0.86 10.46 7.37
CA MET A 148 0.37 10.94 8.66
C MET A 148 -0.02 12.43 8.61
N LEU A 149 0.84 13.27 8.04
CA LEU A 149 0.62 14.71 7.96
C LEU A 149 -0.52 15.04 6.99
N LEU A 150 -0.48 14.52 5.77
CA LEU A 150 -1.48 14.80 4.74
C LEU A 150 -2.85 14.20 5.09
N GLY A 151 -2.87 12.97 5.62
CA GLY A 151 -4.12 12.32 6.03
C GLY A 151 -4.83 13.09 7.14
N GLY A 152 -4.09 13.51 8.17
CA GLY A 152 -4.63 14.35 9.25
C GLY A 152 -5.12 15.70 8.73
N TYR A 153 -4.33 16.38 7.92
CA TYR A 153 -4.69 17.67 7.34
C TYR A 153 -5.96 17.60 6.47
N ILE A 154 -6.03 16.61 5.56
CA ILE A 154 -7.22 16.45 4.70
C ILE A 154 -8.45 16.06 5.52
N ALA A 155 -8.29 15.23 6.54
CA ALA A 155 -9.40 14.86 7.42
C ALA A 155 -9.93 16.06 8.22
N GLU A 156 -9.05 16.99 8.60
CA GLU A 156 -9.42 18.20 9.33
C GLU A 156 -10.18 19.21 8.46
N ILE A 157 -9.68 19.47 7.23
CA ILE A 157 -10.29 20.45 6.32
C ILE A 157 -11.47 19.90 5.50
N ALA A 158 -11.58 18.58 5.38
CA ALA A 158 -12.63 17.91 4.64
C ALA A 158 -13.18 16.73 5.43
N THR A 159 -12.84 15.50 5.06
CA THR A 159 -13.26 14.26 5.74
C THR A 159 -12.22 13.15 5.58
N PHE A 160 -12.28 12.11 6.42
CA PHE A 160 -11.49 10.89 6.21
C PHE A 160 -11.81 10.18 4.89
N LYS A 161 -13.06 10.22 4.44
CA LYS A 161 -13.46 9.73 3.11
C LYS A 161 -12.64 10.39 2.01
N MET A 162 -12.47 11.71 2.07
CA MET A 162 -11.67 12.46 1.09
C MET A 162 -10.18 12.15 1.23
N ALA A 163 -9.68 11.93 2.44
CA ALA A 163 -8.30 11.50 2.67
C ALA A 163 -8.03 10.14 2.00
N TYR A 164 -8.91 9.16 2.16
CA TYR A 164 -8.77 7.86 1.51
C TYR A 164 -8.97 7.91 -0.01
N LEU A 165 -9.82 8.79 -0.50
CA LEU A 165 -9.95 9.04 -1.94
C LEU A 165 -8.64 9.62 -2.51
N PHE A 166 -8.04 10.55 -1.80
CA PHE A 166 -6.70 11.08 -2.14
C PHE A 166 -5.64 9.96 -2.13
N GLY A 167 -5.66 9.09 -1.11
CA GLY A 167 -4.79 7.91 -1.06
C GLY A 167 -4.99 6.96 -2.24
N ALA A 168 -6.24 6.73 -2.63
CA ALA A 168 -6.57 5.95 -3.83
C ALA A 168 -6.01 6.58 -5.09
N ALA A 169 -6.15 7.90 -5.25
CA ALA A 169 -5.58 8.63 -6.39
C ALA A 169 -4.06 8.52 -6.45
N LEU A 170 -3.36 8.62 -5.31
CA LEU A 170 -1.92 8.42 -5.23
C LEU A 170 -1.49 7.00 -5.63
N THR A 171 -2.27 5.99 -5.26
CA THR A 171 -2.01 4.60 -5.65
C THR A 171 -2.19 4.41 -7.16
N VAL A 172 -3.20 5.04 -7.77
CA VAL A 172 -3.38 5.04 -9.23
C VAL A 172 -2.19 5.70 -9.92
N ILE A 173 -1.74 6.85 -9.43
CA ILE A 173 -0.56 7.55 -9.96
C ILE A 173 0.68 6.66 -9.81
N SER A 174 0.88 6.03 -8.66
CA SER A 174 1.97 5.09 -8.44
C SER A 174 1.93 3.93 -9.44
N LEU A 175 0.77 3.35 -9.70
CA LEU A 175 0.57 2.27 -10.66
C LEU A 175 0.97 2.69 -12.09
N PHE A 176 0.47 3.83 -12.57
CA PHE A 176 0.82 4.35 -13.88
C PHE A 176 2.30 4.68 -14.00
N TYR A 177 2.86 5.31 -12.98
CA TYR A 177 4.28 5.63 -12.92
C TYR A 177 5.14 4.37 -12.88
N PHE A 178 4.73 3.36 -12.10
CA PHE A 178 5.42 2.07 -12.06
C PHE A 178 5.47 1.42 -13.44
N ARG A 179 4.34 1.31 -14.12
CA ARG A 179 4.27 0.69 -15.45
C ARG A 179 5.03 1.45 -16.52
N SER A 180 4.98 2.78 -16.47
CA SER A 180 5.57 3.64 -17.53
C SER A 180 7.05 3.91 -17.34
N LYS A 181 7.54 3.94 -16.11
CA LYS A 181 8.92 4.35 -15.78
C LYS A 181 9.71 3.28 -15.03
N VAL A 182 9.12 2.67 -13.99
CA VAL A 182 9.85 1.76 -13.10
C VAL A 182 10.09 0.40 -13.75
N ALA A 183 9.04 -0.23 -14.27
CA ALA A 183 9.15 -1.56 -14.89
C ALA A 183 10.07 -1.56 -16.12
N PRO A 184 9.95 -0.62 -17.09
CA PRO A 184 10.90 -0.55 -18.20
C PRO A 184 12.34 -0.28 -17.74
N HIS A 185 12.52 0.65 -16.79
CA HIS A 185 13.85 0.94 -16.23
C HIS A 185 14.47 -0.30 -15.57
N PHE A 186 13.67 -1.04 -14.79
CA PHE A 186 14.13 -2.28 -14.16
C PHE A 186 14.57 -3.31 -15.20
N HIS A 187 13.76 -3.57 -16.24
CA HIS A 187 14.09 -4.55 -17.27
C HIS A 187 15.36 -4.20 -18.06
N GLN A 188 15.64 -2.91 -18.23
CA GLN A 188 16.83 -2.44 -18.94
C GLN A 188 18.10 -2.44 -18.08
N HIS A 189 17.98 -2.24 -16.78
CA HIS A 189 19.13 -1.98 -15.89
C HIS A 189 19.29 -3.03 -14.78
N LYS A 190 18.44 -4.05 -14.70
CA LYS A 190 18.62 -5.10 -13.69
C LYS A 190 19.93 -5.84 -13.92
N LEU A 191 20.66 -6.08 -12.86
CA LEU A 191 21.93 -6.78 -12.86
C LEU A 191 21.77 -8.30 -12.69
N ARG A 192 20.55 -8.75 -12.37
CA ARG A 192 20.17 -10.16 -12.10
C ARG A 192 18.74 -10.45 -12.50
#